data_822407e7f84d8324aa0e2b43866ad52e
#
_entry.id   822407e7f84d8324aa0e2b43866ad52e
#
_cell.length_a   1.000
_cell.length_b   1.000
_cell.length_c   1.000
_cell.angle_alpha   90.00
_cell.angle_beta   90.00
_cell.angle_gamma   90.00
#
_symmetry.space_group_name_H-M   'P 1'
#
loop_
_entity.id
_entity.type
_entity.pdbx_description
1 polymer ?
#
loop_
_entity_poly.entity_id
_entity_poly.type
_entity_poly.pdbx_seq_one_letter_code
_entity_poly.pdbx_strand_id
1 'polypeptide(L)'
;MSPRGRKLSATLTICPLVPIKKDTMLKDITLGQYYQADSIIHRMDPRIKIVGTLIYMVSLFVFNNIICYAIAGFFLIFVIVLSTVPVKFMMRGMHSVIFLMLFTALYNILLGNGTVIAEIGIFTITYEGIYMAFCMFLRLLFLVMGSSVLSLTTTPSRLTDGLESLLSPLKIFRVPVHEIAMMMSIALRFIPILMEEADRIMKAQRARGADFDNRNLFKRLRSFLPILVPLFVSAFRRAGDLALAMEARCYHGGAGRTRMKEMKLTERDYVTLVVLIAYMGIIVFLGIILRDWTQELPVIIADRFMNMLH
;
A
#
# COMPACT_ATOMS: atom_id res chain seq x y z
N MET A 1 40.81 -65.73 -31.57
CA MET A 1 41.50 -65.19 -30.40
C MET A 1 40.88 -63.86 -30.02
N SER A 2 40.09 -63.84 -28.96
CA SER A 2 39.37 -62.69 -28.43
C SER A 2 40.17 -62.05 -27.30
N PRO A 3 40.23 -60.71 -27.19
CA PRO A 3 40.59 -60.10 -25.94
C PRO A 3 39.36 -59.41 -25.27
N ARG A 4 39.17 -59.83 -24.04
CA ARG A 4 38.17 -59.39 -23.08
C ARG A 4 38.22 -57.87 -22.85
N GLY A 5 37.08 -57.17 -23.09
CA GLY A 5 36.85 -55.83 -22.63
C GLY A 5 36.58 -55.76 -21.10
N ARG A 6 37.43 -55.06 -20.38
CA ARG A 6 37.19 -54.67 -18.97
C ARG A 6 36.17 -53.50 -18.94
N LYS A 7 35.00 -53.77 -18.37
CA LYS A 7 34.08 -52.73 -17.97
C LYS A 7 34.62 -52.07 -16.70
N LEU A 8 35.14 -50.85 -16.79
CA LEU A 8 35.35 -49.98 -15.64
C LEU A 8 33.97 -49.39 -15.23
N SER A 9 33.41 -49.94 -14.19
CA SER A 9 32.28 -49.30 -13.50
C SER A 9 32.83 -48.16 -12.64
N ALA A 10 32.83 -46.94 -13.17
CA ALA A 10 33.05 -45.74 -12.38
C ALA A 10 31.81 -45.48 -11.52
N THR A 11 31.84 -45.86 -10.28
CA THR A 11 30.90 -45.47 -9.23
C THR A 11 31.10 -43.99 -8.96
N LEU A 12 30.35 -43.16 -9.65
CA LEU A 12 30.18 -41.73 -9.29
C LEU A 12 29.46 -41.69 -7.96
N THR A 13 30.23 -41.51 -6.89
CA THR A 13 29.72 -41.16 -5.56
C THR A 13 29.05 -39.79 -5.69
N ILE A 14 27.74 -39.81 -5.89
CA ILE A 14 26.91 -38.62 -5.83
C ILE A 14 26.95 -38.13 -4.37
N CYS A 15 27.75 -37.10 -4.12
CA CYS A 15 27.74 -36.34 -2.88
C CYS A 15 26.29 -35.93 -2.60
N PRO A 16 25.67 -36.25 -1.45
CA PRO A 16 24.32 -35.82 -1.15
C PRO A 16 24.32 -34.30 -1.15
N LEU A 17 23.60 -33.70 -2.13
CA LEU A 17 23.26 -32.28 -2.14
C LEU A 17 22.56 -32.00 -0.80
N VAL A 18 23.31 -31.42 0.13
CA VAL A 18 22.75 -30.78 1.32
C VAL A 18 21.63 -29.85 0.82
N PRO A 19 20.38 -29.99 1.27
CA PRO A 19 19.34 -29.09 0.89
C PRO A 19 19.75 -27.70 1.35
N ILE A 20 20.15 -26.85 0.42
CA ILE A 20 20.38 -25.43 0.69
C ILE A 20 19.03 -24.89 1.10
N LYS A 21 18.85 -24.77 2.40
CA LYS A 21 17.72 -24.07 3.01
C LYS A 21 17.62 -22.72 2.30
N LYS A 22 16.54 -22.50 1.60
CA LYS A 22 16.27 -21.29 0.82
C LYS A 22 16.10 -20.09 1.76
N ASP A 23 17.19 -19.67 2.39
CA ASP A 23 17.23 -18.42 3.17
C ASP A 23 17.40 -17.25 2.21
N THR A 24 16.35 -16.96 1.47
CA THR A 24 16.24 -15.72 0.71
C THR A 24 15.47 -14.73 1.57
N MET A 25 16.15 -14.18 2.60
CA MET A 25 15.55 -13.15 3.47
C MET A 25 15.10 -11.88 2.73
N LEU A 26 15.58 -11.65 1.51
CA LEU A 26 15.25 -10.45 0.74
C LEU A 26 14.30 -10.70 -0.44
N LYS A 27 13.96 -11.98 -0.75
CA LYS A 27 13.01 -12.29 -1.85
C LYS A 27 11.56 -11.97 -1.52
N ASP A 28 11.22 -11.82 -0.25
CA ASP A 28 9.86 -11.47 0.18
C ASP A 28 9.59 -9.96 0.18
N ILE A 29 10.59 -9.14 -0.15
CA ILE A 29 10.37 -7.71 -0.42
C ILE A 29 9.84 -7.59 -1.85
N THR A 30 8.56 -7.93 -2.01
CA THR A 30 7.85 -7.59 -3.26
C THR A 30 7.73 -6.07 -3.33
N LEU A 31 8.53 -5.49 -4.24
CA LEU A 31 8.46 -4.07 -4.59
C LEU A 31 7.10 -3.76 -5.21
N GLY A 32 6.16 -3.30 -4.35
CA GLY A 32 4.78 -3.03 -4.72
C GLY A 32 3.91 -4.30 -4.70
N GLN A 33 2.81 -4.24 -3.97
CA GLN A 33 1.82 -5.32 -3.90
C GLN A 33 0.93 -5.35 -5.16
N TYR A 34 1.48 -5.03 -6.35
CA TYR A 34 0.70 -5.00 -7.59
C TYR A 34 0.23 -6.42 -7.96
N TYR A 35 -1.09 -6.57 -8.09
CA TYR A 35 -1.71 -7.81 -8.56
C TYR A 35 -1.93 -7.71 -10.08
N GLN A 36 -1.29 -8.59 -10.84
CA GLN A 36 -1.45 -8.63 -12.30
C GLN A 36 -2.82 -9.20 -12.65
N ALA A 37 -3.78 -8.35 -12.94
CA ALA A 37 -5.08 -8.71 -13.47
C ALA A 37 -5.48 -7.74 -14.58
N ASP A 38 -6.25 -8.23 -15.54
CA ASP A 38 -6.85 -7.43 -16.60
C ASP A 38 -8.26 -7.03 -16.19
N SER A 39 -8.40 -5.84 -15.59
CA SER A 39 -9.71 -5.27 -15.25
C SER A 39 -9.84 -3.84 -15.77
N ILE A 40 -11.07 -3.34 -15.77
CA ILE A 40 -11.35 -1.95 -16.16
C ILE A 40 -10.52 -1.00 -15.31
N ILE A 41 -10.44 -1.26 -13.99
CA ILE A 41 -9.68 -0.43 -13.05
C ILE A 41 -8.18 -0.49 -13.32
N HIS A 42 -7.60 -1.64 -13.69
CA HIS A 42 -6.17 -1.74 -13.98
C HIS A 42 -5.76 -0.89 -15.20
N ARG A 43 -6.66 -0.74 -16.17
CA ARG A 43 -6.41 0.02 -17.43
C ARG A 43 -6.67 1.52 -17.31
N MET A 44 -7.29 1.99 -16.21
CA MET A 44 -7.59 3.40 -15.99
C MET A 44 -6.33 4.24 -15.77
N ASP A 45 -6.45 5.54 -16.08
CA ASP A 45 -5.40 6.53 -15.85
C ASP A 45 -5.06 6.62 -14.34
N PRO A 46 -3.78 6.55 -13.95
CA PRO A 46 -3.35 6.60 -12.55
C PRO A 46 -3.73 7.92 -11.86
N ARG A 47 -3.87 9.03 -12.58
CA ARG A 47 -4.29 10.33 -12.04
C ARG A 47 -5.69 10.24 -11.42
N ILE A 48 -6.62 9.64 -12.15
CA ILE A 48 -8.02 9.51 -11.72
C ILE A 48 -8.12 8.54 -10.55
N LYS A 49 -7.33 7.48 -10.57
CA LYS A 49 -7.27 6.54 -9.43
C LYS A 49 -6.77 7.23 -8.15
N ILE A 50 -5.70 8.00 -8.23
CA ILE A 50 -5.15 8.73 -7.07
C ILE A 50 -6.19 9.72 -6.54
N VAL A 51 -6.75 10.55 -7.42
CA VAL A 51 -7.76 11.55 -7.04
C VAL A 51 -9.01 10.87 -6.50
N GLY A 52 -9.48 9.80 -7.15
CA GLY A 52 -10.65 9.04 -6.71
C GLY A 52 -10.46 8.41 -5.33
N THR A 53 -9.30 7.81 -5.09
CA THR A 53 -8.99 7.24 -3.78
C THR A 53 -8.88 8.32 -2.70
N LEU A 54 -8.28 9.47 -3.02
CA LEU A 54 -8.19 10.61 -2.11
C LEU A 54 -9.59 11.15 -1.74
N ILE A 55 -10.42 11.37 -2.75
CA ILE A 55 -11.82 11.82 -2.56
C ILE A 55 -12.59 10.82 -1.71
N TYR A 56 -12.45 9.53 -2.00
CA TYR A 56 -13.07 8.46 -1.21
C TYR A 56 -12.61 8.49 0.25
N MET A 57 -11.29 8.61 0.50
CA MET A 57 -10.76 8.71 1.87
C MET A 57 -11.28 9.95 2.60
N VAL A 58 -11.27 11.11 1.95
CA VAL A 58 -11.78 12.36 2.55
C VAL A 58 -13.28 12.22 2.88
N SER A 59 -14.07 11.60 2.01
CA SER A 59 -15.51 11.39 2.27
C SER A 59 -15.80 10.61 3.54
N LEU A 60 -14.94 9.64 3.91
CA LEU A 60 -15.07 8.87 5.15
C LEU A 60 -14.83 9.70 6.43
N PHE A 61 -14.10 10.82 6.32
CA PHE A 61 -13.85 11.70 7.46
C PHE A 61 -14.88 12.80 7.61
N VAL A 62 -15.50 13.22 6.51
CA VAL A 62 -16.45 14.35 6.51
C VAL A 62 -17.76 14.00 7.22
N PHE A 63 -18.22 12.75 7.09
CA PHE A 63 -19.52 12.34 7.60
C PHE A 63 -19.41 11.17 8.57
N ASN A 64 -19.99 11.31 9.76
CA ASN A 64 -20.04 10.30 10.84
C ASN A 64 -21.40 9.60 10.91
N ASN A 65 -22.01 9.31 9.76
CA ASN A 65 -23.34 8.75 9.69
C ASN A 65 -23.29 7.32 9.15
N ILE A 66 -24.01 6.38 9.80
CA ILE A 66 -24.05 4.97 9.39
C ILE A 66 -24.58 4.79 7.95
N ILE A 67 -25.50 5.65 7.51
CA ILE A 67 -26.04 5.63 6.16
C ILE A 67 -24.95 6.02 5.13
N CYS A 68 -24.15 7.05 5.44
CA CYS A 68 -23.02 7.43 4.61
C CYS A 68 -21.96 6.32 4.53
N TYR A 69 -21.72 5.62 5.65
CA TYR A 69 -20.84 4.44 5.63
C TYR A 69 -21.41 3.28 4.82
N ALA A 70 -22.73 3.07 4.83
CA ALA A 70 -23.35 2.04 4.00
C ALA A 70 -23.18 2.35 2.49
N ILE A 71 -23.33 3.60 2.08
CA ILE A 71 -23.11 4.05 0.70
C ILE A 71 -21.63 3.94 0.33
N ALA A 72 -20.73 4.38 1.20
CA ALA A 72 -19.29 4.26 0.99
C ALA A 72 -18.85 2.78 0.88
N GLY A 73 -19.43 1.90 1.69
CA GLY A 73 -19.22 0.47 1.63
C GLY A 73 -19.73 -0.15 0.33
N PHE A 74 -20.93 0.23 -0.11
CA PHE A 74 -21.48 -0.20 -1.39
C PHE A 74 -20.61 0.23 -2.57
N PHE A 75 -20.16 1.50 -2.57
CA PHE A 75 -19.25 2.01 -3.58
C PHE A 75 -17.92 1.25 -3.58
N LEU A 76 -17.35 1.00 -2.40
CA LEU A 76 -16.12 0.23 -2.26
C LEU A 76 -16.27 -1.20 -2.80
N ILE A 77 -17.35 -1.89 -2.46
CA ILE A 77 -17.65 -3.25 -2.96
C ILE A 77 -17.77 -3.20 -4.49
N PHE A 78 -18.47 -2.22 -5.04
CA PHE A 78 -18.59 -2.03 -6.48
C PHE A 78 -17.21 -1.88 -7.16
N VAL A 79 -16.32 -1.05 -6.59
CA VAL A 79 -14.95 -0.86 -7.08
C VAL A 79 -14.13 -2.15 -6.97
N ILE A 80 -14.26 -2.90 -5.87
CA ILE A 80 -13.55 -4.18 -5.67
C ILE A 80 -13.99 -5.21 -6.71
N VAL A 81 -15.27 -5.33 -6.96
CA VAL A 81 -15.81 -6.27 -7.97
C VAL A 81 -15.31 -5.92 -9.38
N LEU A 82 -15.30 -4.64 -9.72
CA LEU A 82 -14.74 -4.16 -11.00
C LEU A 82 -13.21 -4.35 -11.09
N SER A 83 -12.52 -4.37 -9.96
CA SER A 83 -11.06 -4.56 -9.90
C SER A 83 -10.65 -6.01 -10.18
N THR A 84 -11.55 -7.00 -10.01
CA THR A 84 -11.25 -8.46 -10.11
C THR A 84 -10.11 -8.94 -9.20
N VAL A 85 -9.71 -8.12 -8.21
CA VAL A 85 -8.68 -8.49 -7.23
C VAL A 85 -9.29 -9.39 -6.15
N PRO A 86 -8.72 -10.56 -5.86
CA PRO A 86 -9.22 -11.42 -4.78
C PRO A 86 -9.14 -10.72 -3.42
N VAL A 87 -10.26 -10.68 -2.71
CA VAL A 87 -10.39 -10.04 -1.38
C VAL A 87 -9.34 -10.58 -0.39
N LYS A 88 -8.89 -11.83 -0.57
CA LYS A 88 -7.85 -12.46 0.26
C LYS A 88 -6.52 -11.68 0.27
N PHE A 89 -6.13 -11.08 -0.86
CA PHE A 89 -4.92 -10.25 -0.92
C PHE A 89 -5.10 -8.91 -0.20
N MET A 90 -6.31 -8.33 -0.27
CA MET A 90 -6.65 -7.11 0.46
C MET A 90 -6.68 -7.35 1.97
N MET A 91 -7.24 -8.48 2.42
CA MET A 91 -7.29 -8.89 3.82
C MET A 91 -5.90 -9.12 4.43
N ARG A 92 -4.90 -9.49 3.62
CA ARG A 92 -3.51 -9.63 4.12
C ARG A 92 -2.94 -8.30 4.61
N GLY A 93 -3.26 -7.19 3.93
CA GLY A 93 -2.90 -5.84 4.36
C GLY A 93 -3.59 -5.41 5.66
N MET A 94 -4.82 -5.93 5.90
CA MET A 94 -5.59 -5.63 7.11
C MET A 94 -5.02 -6.23 8.38
N HIS A 95 -4.30 -7.35 8.29
CA HIS A 95 -3.81 -8.05 9.49
C HIS A 95 -2.98 -7.15 10.42
N SER A 96 -2.16 -6.28 9.87
CA SER A 96 -1.36 -5.32 10.65
C SER A 96 -2.20 -4.24 11.32
N VAL A 97 -3.38 -3.93 10.78
CA VAL A 97 -4.25 -2.83 11.25
C VAL A 97 -5.35 -3.34 12.19
N ILE A 98 -5.63 -4.66 12.19
CA ILE A 98 -6.65 -5.27 13.06
C ILE A 98 -6.42 -4.91 14.54
N PHE A 99 -5.17 -4.94 15.01
CA PHE A 99 -4.83 -4.58 16.37
C PHE A 99 -5.23 -3.13 16.69
N LEU A 100 -4.92 -2.20 15.78
CA LEU A 100 -5.30 -0.79 15.94
C LEU A 100 -6.82 -0.62 15.91
N MET A 101 -7.52 -1.33 15.02
CA MET A 101 -8.99 -1.31 14.94
C MET A 101 -9.63 -1.81 16.23
N LEU A 102 -9.11 -2.90 16.79
CA LEU A 102 -9.60 -3.46 18.05
C LEU A 102 -9.32 -2.50 19.23
N PHE A 103 -8.13 -1.93 19.27
CA PHE A 103 -7.73 -0.99 20.31
C PHE A 103 -8.60 0.28 20.29
N THR A 104 -8.83 0.88 19.11
CA THR A 104 -9.68 2.07 18.99
C THR A 104 -11.14 1.78 19.29
N ALA A 105 -11.65 0.60 18.90
CA ALA A 105 -13.00 0.17 19.26
C ALA A 105 -13.15 0.02 20.78
N LEU A 106 -12.20 -0.68 21.42
CA LEU A 106 -12.20 -0.87 22.87
C LEU A 106 -12.11 0.47 23.62
N TYR A 107 -11.26 1.39 23.15
CA TYR A 107 -11.15 2.73 23.72
C TYR A 107 -12.49 3.49 23.69
N ASN A 108 -13.19 3.48 22.55
CA ASN A 108 -14.48 4.17 22.41
C ASN A 108 -15.59 3.52 23.25
N ILE A 109 -15.56 2.19 23.44
CA ILE A 109 -16.53 1.49 24.28
C ILE A 109 -16.33 1.82 25.76
N LEU A 110 -15.08 1.89 26.23
CA LEU A 110 -14.75 2.04 27.65
C LEU A 110 -14.74 3.49 28.13
N LEU A 111 -14.44 4.46 27.23
CA LEU A 111 -14.31 5.88 27.57
C LEU A 111 -15.33 6.76 26.82
N GLY A 112 -16.33 6.17 26.16
CA GLY A 112 -17.41 6.92 25.51
C GLY A 112 -18.27 7.65 26.54
N ASN A 113 -18.58 8.92 26.25
CA ASN A 113 -19.54 9.70 27.04
C ASN A 113 -20.94 9.52 26.46
N GLY A 114 -21.94 9.30 27.30
CA GLY A 114 -23.36 9.19 26.88
C GLY A 114 -24.23 8.44 27.86
N THR A 115 -25.35 7.88 27.38
CA THR A 115 -26.29 7.10 28.18
C THR A 115 -25.67 5.80 28.67
N VAL A 116 -25.57 5.66 29.99
CA VAL A 116 -24.89 4.51 30.62
C VAL A 116 -25.78 3.28 30.54
N ILE A 117 -25.27 2.19 29.93
CA ILE A 117 -25.92 0.89 29.89
C ILE A 117 -25.46 0.01 31.06
N ALA A 118 -24.19 0.04 31.36
CA ALA A 118 -23.58 -0.75 32.44
C ALA A 118 -22.38 -0.01 33.03
N GLU A 119 -22.29 -0.02 34.36
CA GLU A 119 -21.14 0.49 35.10
C GLU A 119 -20.30 -0.67 35.61
N ILE A 120 -19.07 -0.78 35.16
CA ILE A 120 -18.11 -1.80 35.61
C ILE A 120 -16.94 -1.06 36.27
N GLY A 121 -17.11 -0.64 37.52
CA GLY A 121 -16.11 0.07 38.30
C GLY A 121 -15.78 1.46 37.73
N ILE A 122 -14.58 1.61 37.14
CA ILE A 122 -14.11 2.89 36.56
C ILE A 122 -14.56 3.06 35.08
N PHE A 123 -15.03 1.99 34.44
CA PHE A 123 -15.41 1.99 33.02
C PHE A 123 -16.95 2.04 32.92
N THR A 124 -17.43 2.99 32.13
CA THR A 124 -18.87 3.16 31.84
C THR A 124 -19.12 2.78 30.39
N ILE A 125 -19.84 1.69 30.17
CA ILE A 125 -20.25 1.28 28.82
C ILE A 125 -21.48 2.10 28.44
N THR A 126 -21.32 2.94 27.40
CA THR A 126 -22.37 3.80 26.89
C THR A 126 -22.84 3.35 25.52
N TYR A 127 -24.12 3.59 25.22
CA TYR A 127 -24.68 3.25 23.92
C TYR A 127 -24.00 4.02 22.78
N GLU A 128 -23.76 5.32 23.01
CA GLU A 128 -23.06 6.20 22.07
C GLU A 128 -21.61 5.76 21.83
N GLY A 129 -20.95 5.23 22.89
CA GLY A 129 -19.62 4.66 22.80
C GLY A 129 -19.56 3.44 21.88
N ILE A 130 -20.56 2.54 21.96
CA ILE A 130 -20.66 1.37 21.08
C ILE A 130 -20.91 1.81 19.62
N TYR A 131 -21.82 2.77 19.41
CA TYR A 131 -22.08 3.32 18.07
C TYR A 131 -20.83 3.96 17.46
N MET A 132 -20.11 4.80 18.23
CA MET A 132 -18.86 5.42 17.79
C MET A 132 -17.77 4.37 17.50
N ALA A 133 -17.66 3.34 18.34
CA ALA A 133 -16.72 2.24 18.12
C ALA A 133 -16.99 1.52 16.80
N PHE A 134 -18.26 1.25 16.50
CA PHE A 134 -18.68 0.61 15.25
C PHE A 134 -18.39 1.49 14.03
N CYS A 135 -18.72 2.78 14.10
CA CYS A 135 -18.42 3.74 13.04
C CYS A 135 -16.91 3.88 12.80
N MET A 136 -16.11 3.95 13.87
CA MET A 136 -14.65 4.00 13.78
C MET A 136 -14.07 2.72 13.16
N PHE A 137 -14.59 1.56 13.57
CA PHE A 137 -14.21 0.28 12.98
C PHE A 137 -14.46 0.25 11.47
N LEU A 138 -15.67 0.62 11.03
CA LEU A 138 -16.01 0.70 9.61
C LEU A 138 -15.14 1.70 8.86
N ARG A 139 -14.86 2.87 9.45
CA ARG A 139 -13.99 3.88 8.86
C ARG A 139 -12.60 3.32 8.57
N LEU A 140 -11.95 2.74 9.59
CA LEU A 140 -10.61 2.18 9.43
C LEU A 140 -10.59 1.02 8.43
N LEU A 141 -11.61 0.15 8.46
CA LEU A 141 -11.79 -0.93 7.50
C LEU A 141 -11.82 -0.39 6.06
N PHE A 142 -12.68 0.59 5.80
CA PHE A 142 -12.86 1.17 4.46
C PHE A 142 -11.64 1.95 3.98
N LEU A 143 -10.95 2.66 4.88
CA LEU A 143 -9.69 3.34 4.58
C LEU A 143 -8.62 2.35 4.09
N VAL A 144 -8.42 1.28 4.86
CA VAL A 144 -7.41 0.28 4.52
C VAL A 144 -7.77 -0.45 3.23
N MET A 145 -9.03 -0.81 3.04
CA MET A 145 -9.47 -1.48 1.82
C MET A 145 -9.38 -0.54 0.61
N GLY A 146 -9.79 0.71 0.73
CA GLY A 146 -9.69 1.70 -0.35
C GLY A 146 -8.25 1.97 -0.78
N SER A 147 -7.33 2.15 0.18
CA SER A 147 -5.89 2.29 -0.13
C SER A 147 -5.29 1.04 -0.75
N SER A 148 -5.73 -0.14 -0.29
CA SER A 148 -5.29 -1.43 -0.84
C SER A 148 -5.70 -1.60 -2.30
N VAL A 149 -6.90 -1.15 -2.69
CA VAL A 149 -7.33 -1.17 -4.10
C VAL A 149 -6.36 -0.38 -4.97
N LEU A 150 -5.98 0.84 -4.57
CA LEU A 150 -5.03 1.66 -5.32
C LEU A 150 -3.67 0.96 -5.45
N SER A 151 -3.14 0.44 -4.33
CA SER A 151 -1.83 -0.21 -4.28
C SER A 151 -1.80 -1.50 -5.12
N LEU A 152 -2.87 -2.31 -5.09
CA LEU A 152 -2.95 -3.58 -5.82
C LEU A 152 -3.23 -3.39 -7.32
N THR A 153 -3.87 -2.28 -7.73
CA THR A 153 -4.26 -2.03 -9.13
C THR A 153 -3.33 -1.12 -9.90
N THR A 154 -2.34 -0.52 -9.22
CA THR A 154 -1.45 0.47 -9.87
C THR A 154 0.01 0.14 -9.57
N THR A 155 0.83 0.02 -10.64
CA THR A 155 2.27 -0.19 -10.46
C THR A 155 2.94 1.07 -9.89
N PRO A 156 4.01 0.93 -9.07
CA PRO A 156 4.72 2.08 -8.50
C PRO A 156 5.17 3.10 -9.55
N SER A 157 5.64 2.63 -10.72
CA SER A 157 6.06 3.53 -11.80
C SER A 157 4.90 4.36 -12.37
N ARG A 158 3.73 3.73 -12.60
CA ARG A 158 2.53 4.48 -13.05
C ARG A 158 2.02 5.43 -11.99
N LEU A 159 2.14 5.05 -10.70
CA LEU A 159 1.77 5.92 -9.59
C LEU A 159 2.64 7.17 -9.57
N THR A 160 3.96 7.03 -9.79
CA THR A 160 4.89 8.16 -9.88
C THR A 160 4.56 9.08 -11.05
N ASP A 161 4.27 8.51 -12.24
CA ASP A 161 3.88 9.29 -13.42
C ASP A 161 2.56 10.07 -13.19
N GLY A 162 1.58 9.42 -12.52
CA GLY A 162 0.33 10.04 -12.13
C GLY A 162 0.54 11.19 -11.15
N LEU A 163 1.38 10.97 -10.15
CA LEU A 163 1.73 11.97 -9.13
C LEU A 163 2.42 13.19 -9.74
N GLU A 164 3.41 12.98 -10.64
CA GLU A 164 4.07 14.06 -11.36
C GLU A 164 3.07 14.96 -12.09
N SER A 165 2.11 14.33 -12.75
CA SER A 165 1.10 15.08 -13.49
C SER A 165 0.15 15.86 -12.57
N LEU A 166 -0.26 15.26 -11.44
CA LEU A 166 -1.12 15.91 -10.45
C LEU A 166 -0.38 17.05 -9.72
N LEU A 167 0.93 16.89 -9.50
CA LEU A 167 1.77 17.92 -8.88
C LEU A 167 2.25 18.97 -9.88
N SER A 168 1.96 18.83 -11.18
CA SER A 168 2.35 19.79 -12.20
C SER A 168 1.93 21.26 -11.91
N PRO A 169 0.76 21.56 -11.32
CA PRO A 169 0.41 22.91 -10.91
C PRO A 169 1.38 23.55 -9.89
N LEU A 170 2.07 22.71 -9.06
CA LEU A 170 3.06 23.19 -8.11
C LEU A 170 4.31 23.81 -8.77
N LYS A 171 4.50 23.63 -10.08
CA LYS A 171 5.53 24.34 -10.85
C LYS A 171 5.39 25.86 -10.73
N ILE A 172 4.17 26.38 -10.51
CA ILE A 172 3.92 27.81 -10.25
C ILE A 172 4.68 28.27 -9.00
N PHE A 173 4.83 27.41 -7.99
CA PHE A 173 5.59 27.69 -6.78
C PHE A 173 7.09 27.39 -6.91
N ARG A 174 7.61 27.25 -8.14
CA ARG A 174 9.02 26.92 -8.47
C ARG A 174 9.49 25.57 -7.94
N VAL A 175 8.57 24.65 -7.64
CA VAL A 175 8.93 23.28 -7.25
C VAL A 175 9.39 22.51 -8.49
N PRO A 176 10.56 21.87 -8.50
CA PRO A 176 11.09 21.12 -9.63
C PRO A 176 10.41 19.73 -9.72
N VAL A 177 9.09 19.72 -10.01
CA VAL A 177 8.25 18.50 -10.00
C VAL A 177 8.75 17.45 -10.99
N HIS A 178 9.25 17.88 -12.15
CA HIS A 178 9.75 16.94 -13.17
C HIS A 178 11.04 16.22 -12.69
N GLU A 179 11.94 16.98 -12.08
CA GLU A 179 13.19 16.45 -11.56
C GLU A 179 12.93 15.46 -10.41
N ILE A 180 11.99 15.78 -9.51
CA ILE A 180 11.58 14.88 -8.43
C ILE A 180 10.98 13.59 -9.00
N ALA A 181 10.08 13.66 -9.97
CA ALA A 181 9.47 12.49 -10.58
C ALA A 181 10.50 11.63 -11.33
N MET A 182 11.47 12.26 -12.01
CA MET A 182 12.57 11.57 -12.65
C MET A 182 13.45 10.84 -11.63
N MET A 183 13.83 11.51 -10.52
CA MET A 183 14.58 10.87 -9.43
C MET A 183 13.83 9.66 -8.86
N MET A 184 12.52 9.78 -8.61
CA MET A 184 11.69 8.66 -8.15
C MET A 184 11.64 7.51 -9.16
N SER A 185 11.50 7.80 -10.45
CA SER A 185 11.48 6.79 -11.51
C SER A 185 12.82 6.05 -11.61
N ILE A 186 13.95 6.77 -11.49
CA ILE A 186 15.29 6.19 -11.44
C ILE A 186 15.46 5.32 -10.19
N ALA A 187 15.05 5.84 -9.03
CA ALA A 187 15.12 5.10 -7.77
C ALA A 187 14.34 3.79 -7.83
N LEU A 188 13.07 3.81 -8.29
CA LEU A 188 12.24 2.61 -8.45
C LEU A 188 12.87 1.56 -9.38
N ARG A 189 13.62 2.00 -10.40
CA ARG A 189 14.35 1.11 -11.29
C ARG A 189 15.60 0.51 -10.63
N PHE A 190 16.30 1.29 -9.81
CA PHE A 190 17.53 0.84 -9.15
C PHE A 190 17.29 -0.02 -7.93
N ILE A 191 16.13 0.11 -7.24
CA ILE A 191 15.83 -0.70 -6.06
C ILE A 191 15.99 -2.21 -6.34
N PRO A 192 15.39 -2.83 -7.37
CA PRO A 192 15.59 -4.25 -7.65
C PRO A 192 17.07 -4.60 -7.89
N ILE A 193 17.78 -3.76 -8.62
CA ILE A 193 19.19 -3.97 -8.95
C ILE A 193 20.06 -3.94 -7.69
N LEU A 194 19.83 -2.95 -6.82
CA LEU A 194 20.55 -2.83 -5.54
C LEU A 194 20.20 -3.97 -4.58
N MET A 195 18.96 -4.46 -4.58
CA MET A 195 18.55 -5.61 -3.78
C MET A 195 19.29 -6.90 -4.22
N GLU A 196 19.38 -7.16 -5.53
CA GLU A 196 20.15 -8.28 -6.05
C GLU A 196 21.65 -8.17 -5.71
N GLU A 197 22.18 -6.96 -5.75
CA GLU A 197 23.57 -6.71 -5.39
C GLU A 197 23.82 -6.89 -3.89
N ALA A 198 22.92 -6.39 -3.07
CA ALA A 198 22.95 -6.63 -1.62
C ALA A 198 22.92 -8.11 -1.27
N ASP A 199 22.07 -8.91 -1.94
CA ASP A 199 22.03 -10.37 -1.78
C ASP A 199 23.37 -11.03 -2.15
N ARG A 200 24.01 -10.59 -3.25
CA ARG A 200 25.32 -11.11 -3.67
C ARG A 200 26.40 -10.78 -2.64
N ILE A 201 26.45 -9.53 -2.19
CA ILE A 201 27.40 -9.08 -1.16
C ILE A 201 27.15 -9.85 0.15
N MET A 202 25.91 -10.00 0.58
CA MET A 202 25.54 -10.72 1.79
C MET A 202 26.01 -12.17 1.75
N LYS A 203 25.80 -12.87 0.63
CA LYS A 203 26.30 -14.25 0.42
C LYS A 203 27.81 -14.33 0.49
N ALA A 204 28.51 -13.38 -0.13
CA ALA A 204 29.96 -13.31 -0.08
C ALA A 204 30.48 -13.07 1.34
N GLN A 205 29.85 -12.18 2.12
CA GLN A 205 30.23 -11.89 3.49
C GLN A 205 29.91 -13.08 4.44
N ARG A 206 28.82 -13.79 4.24
CA ARG A 206 28.54 -15.04 4.97
C ARG A 206 29.62 -16.09 4.71
N ALA A 207 30.08 -16.25 3.46
CA ALA A 207 31.18 -17.15 3.12
C ALA A 207 32.50 -16.75 3.80
N ARG A 208 32.68 -15.46 4.16
CA ARG A 208 33.81 -14.95 4.92
C ARG A 208 33.61 -15.04 6.44
N GLY A 209 32.54 -15.67 6.92
CA GLY A 209 32.27 -15.88 8.34
C GLY A 209 31.51 -14.73 9.02
N ALA A 210 30.90 -13.82 8.27
CA ALA A 210 30.06 -12.79 8.87
C ALA A 210 28.76 -13.41 9.41
N ASP A 211 28.48 -13.17 10.69
CA ASP A 211 27.28 -13.61 11.37
C ASP A 211 26.24 -12.48 11.41
N PHE A 212 25.16 -12.64 10.65
CA PHE A 212 24.03 -11.68 10.58
C PHE A 212 22.89 -12.02 11.52
N ASP A 213 22.92 -13.21 12.13
CA ASP A 213 21.85 -13.72 12.99
C ASP A 213 22.15 -13.56 14.49
N ASN A 214 23.18 -12.77 14.83
CA ASN A 214 23.60 -12.55 16.20
C ASN A 214 22.49 -11.88 17.02
N ARG A 215 22.21 -12.42 18.21
CA ARG A 215 21.17 -11.97 19.14
C ARG A 215 21.46 -10.57 19.70
N ASN A 216 22.71 -10.14 19.71
CA ASN A 216 23.16 -8.83 20.18
C ASN A 216 22.96 -7.79 19.08
N LEU A 217 22.04 -6.83 19.27
CA LEU A 217 21.69 -5.78 18.30
C LEU A 217 22.94 -4.99 17.84
N PHE A 218 23.85 -4.65 18.74
CA PHE A 218 25.04 -3.86 18.41
C PHE A 218 26.03 -4.67 17.53
N LYS A 219 26.25 -5.94 17.84
CA LYS A 219 27.06 -6.83 16.99
C LYS A 219 26.42 -7.05 15.63
N ARG A 220 25.11 -7.22 15.60
CA ARG A 220 24.33 -7.37 14.37
C ARG A 220 24.44 -6.13 13.49
N LEU A 221 24.28 -4.91 14.04
CA LEU A 221 24.47 -3.65 13.29
C LEU A 221 25.88 -3.54 12.71
N ARG A 222 26.92 -3.93 13.48
CA ARG A 222 28.32 -3.91 13.00
C ARG A 222 28.54 -4.92 11.86
N SER A 223 27.81 -6.03 11.84
CA SER A 223 27.87 -7.03 10.75
C SER A 223 27.26 -6.52 9.44
N PHE A 224 26.39 -5.49 9.47
CA PHE A 224 25.83 -4.89 8.25
C PHE A 224 26.79 -3.87 7.59
N LEU A 225 27.75 -3.32 8.30
CA LEU A 225 28.72 -2.36 7.73
C LEU A 225 29.48 -2.90 6.51
N PRO A 226 29.99 -4.16 6.51
CA PRO A 226 30.64 -4.75 5.34
C PRO A 226 29.73 -4.94 4.12
N ILE A 227 28.41 -4.85 4.29
CA ILE A 227 27.43 -4.87 3.19
C ILE A 227 27.16 -3.45 2.71
N LEU A 228 26.97 -2.52 3.65
CA LEU A 228 26.60 -1.14 3.35
C LEU A 228 27.71 -0.41 2.55
N VAL A 229 28.97 -0.54 2.94
CA VAL A 229 30.07 0.19 2.29
C VAL A 229 30.21 -0.20 0.80
N PRO A 230 30.32 -1.48 0.42
CA PRO A 230 30.38 -1.86 -0.99
C PRO A 230 29.14 -1.47 -1.77
N LEU A 231 27.94 -1.62 -1.16
CA LEU A 231 26.69 -1.23 -1.79
C LEU A 231 26.64 0.27 -2.09
N PHE A 232 27.11 1.10 -1.15
CA PHE A 232 27.18 2.55 -1.30
C PHE A 232 28.15 2.94 -2.43
N VAL A 233 29.33 2.33 -2.48
CA VAL A 233 30.32 2.56 -3.55
C VAL A 233 29.75 2.17 -4.91
N SER A 234 29.05 1.03 -5.00
CA SER A 234 28.40 0.59 -6.23
C SER A 234 27.29 1.56 -6.66
N ALA A 235 26.46 2.02 -5.71
CA ALA A 235 25.39 2.98 -5.99
C ALA A 235 25.95 4.32 -6.53
N PHE A 236 27.02 4.85 -5.93
CA PHE A 236 27.67 6.07 -6.42
C PHE A 236 28.29 5.89 -7.81
N ARG A 237 28.93 4.75 -8.06
CA ARG A 237 29.49 4.46 -9.39
C ARG A 237 28.40 4.45 -10.46
N ARG A 238 27.27 3.76 -10.18
CA ARG A 238 26.10 3.73 -11.09
C ARG A 238 25.48 5.10 -11.30
N ALA A 239 25.42 5.92 -10.24
CA ALA A 239 24.93 7.30 -10.34
C ALA A 239 25.84 8.14 -11.26
N GLY A 240 27.17 7.99 -11.13
CA GLY A 240 28.13 8.63 -12.02
C GLY A 240 27.99 8.18 -13.48
N ASP A 241 27.89 6.87 -13.71
CA ASP A 241 27.70 6.31 -15.05
C ASP A 241 26.37 6.81 -15.68
N LEU A 242 25.29 6.89 -14.89
CA LEU A 242 24.03 7.43 -15.35
C LEU A 242 24.12 8.92 -15.67
N ALA A 243 24.80 9.72 -14.83
CA ALA A 243 24.99 11.14 -15.06
C ALA A 243 25.74 11.39 -16.38
N LEU A 244 26.84 10.67 -16.61
CA LEU A 244 27.60 10.75 -17.85
C LEU A 244 26.76 10.32 -19.07
N ALA A 245 25.96 9.26 -18.93
CA ALA A 245 25.08 8.83 -20.00
C ALA A 245 23.96 9.83 -20.30
N MET A 246 23.46 10.56 -19.30
CA MET A 246 22.47 11.63 -19.47
C MET A 246 23.10 12.85 -20.14
N GLU A 247 24.30 13.23 -19.72
CA GLU A 247 25.07 14.32 -20.32
C GLU A 247 25.39 14.05 -21.80
N ALA A 248 25.85 12.84 -22.12
CA ALA A 248 26.11 12.39 -23.50
C ALA A 248 24.85 12.41 -24.39
N ARG A 249 23.64 12.35 -23.77
CA ARG A 249 22.34 12.50 -24.45
C ARG A 249 21.81 13.92 -24.42
N CYS A 250 22.64 14.89 -24.11
CA CYS A 250 22.30 16.31 -24.03
C CYS A 250 21.10 16.59 -23.10
N TYR A 251 21.09 15.97 -21.90
CA TYR A 251 20.06 16.26 -20.90
C TYR A 251 20.35 17.61 -20.21
N HIS A 252 19.46 18.58 -20.38
CA HIS A 252 19.57 19.93 -19.81
C HIS A 252 18.35 20.30 -18.90
N GLY A 253 17.73 19.28 -18.28
CA GLY A 253 16.55 19.48 -17.43
C GLY A 253 15.22 19.18 -18.12
N GLY A 254 14.12 19.54 -17.48
CA GLY A 254 12.76 19.20 -17.91
C GLY A 254 12.11 20.19 -18.90
N ALA A 255 12.73 21.38 -19.11
CA ALA A 255 12.14 22.42 -19.95
C ALA A 255 12.15 22.01 -21.44
N GLY A 256 10.99 22.13 -22.10
CA GLY A 256 10.87 21.84 -23.54
C GLY A 256 10.87 20.37 -23.95
N ARG A 257 10.84 19.41 -23.00
CA ARG A 257 10.80 17.97 -23.32
C ARG A 257 9.37 17.45 -23.48
N THR A 258 9.20 16.61 -24.51
CA THR A 258 8.00 15.79 -24.72
C THR A 258 8.13 14.43 -24.05
N ARG A 259 7.01 13.85 -23.63
CA ARG A 259 6.97 12.50 -23.08
C ARG A 259 6.83 11.47 -24.17
N MET A 260 7.62 10.39 -24.12
CA MET A 260 7.51 9.28 -25.06
C MET A 260 6.17 8.53 -24.94
N LYS A 261 5.61 8.45 -23.74
CA LYS A 261 4.26 7.95 -23.48
C LYS A 261 3.43 9.08 -22.87
N GLU A 262 2.63 9.71 -23.71
CA GLU A 262 1.64 10.66 -23.22
C GLU A 262 0.50 9.93 -22.52
N MET A 263 0.15 10.36 -21.32
CA MET A 263 -1.05 9.90 -20.65
C MET A 263 -2.25 10.63 -21.27
N LYS A 264 -3.05 9.91 -22.06
CA LYS A 264 -4.28 10.43 -22.67
C LYS A 264 -5.47 9.88 -21.90
N LEU A 265 -6.36 10.78 -21.49
CA LEU A 265 -7.62 10.39 -20.89
C LEU A 265 -8.45 9.62 -21.92
N THR A 266 -8.94 8.46 -21.54
CA THR A 266 -9.79 7.60 -22.35
C THR A 266 -11.26 7.85 -21.97
N GLU A 267 -12.21 7.47 -22.80
CA GLU A 267 -13.65 7.59 -22.49
C GLU A 267 -14.03 6.95 -21.13
N ARG A 268 -13.38 5.86 -20.79
CA ARG A 268 -13.55 5.18 -19.49
C ARG A 268 -13.18 6.06 -18.30
N ASP A 269 -12.16 6.90 -18.46
CA ASP A 269 -11.68 7.79 -17.44
C ASP A 269 -12.69 8.92 -17.17
N TYR A 270 -13.36 9.42 -18.22
CA TYR A 270 -14.47 10.38 -18.08
C TYR A 270 -15.67 9.76 -17.37
N VAL A 271 -16.06 8.53 -17.73
CA VAL A 271 -17.15 7.82 -17.03
C VAL A 271 -16.84 7.66 -15.55
N THR A 272 -15.60 7.30 -15.22
CA THR A 272 -15.19 7.17 -13.81
C THR A 272 -15.23 8.49 -13.08
N LEU A 273 -14.83 9.58 -13.72
CA LEU A 273 -14.89 10.91 -13.14
C LEU A 273 -16.34 11.32 -12.85
N VAL A 274 -17.27 11.05 -13.78
CA VAL A 274 -18.71 11.28 -13.58
C VAL A 274 -19.24 10.46 -12.41
N VAL A 275 -18.90 9.18 -12.33
CA VAL A 275 -19.32 8.29 -11.23
C VAL A 275 -18.77 8.81 -9.89
N LEU A 276 -17.54 9.29 -9.85
CA LEU A 276 -16.91 9.84 -8.66
C LEU A 276 -17.56 11.15 -8.21
N ILE A 277 -17.91 12.04 -9.14
CA ILE A 277 -18.65 13.28 -8.85
C ILE A 277 -20.06 12.94 -8.35
N ALA A 278 -20.75 11.99 -8.97
CA ALA A 278 -22.05 11.52 -8.53
C ALA A 278 -22.00 10.94 -7.12
N TYR A 279 -20.99 10.10 -6.83
CA TYR A 279 -20.74 9.56 -5.49
C TYR A 279 -20.56 10.67 -4.46
N MET A 280 -19.69 11.64 -4.73
CA MET A 280 -19.49 12.79 -3.84
C MET A 280 -20.77 13.62 -3.67
N GLY A 281 -21.50 13.88 -4.75
CA GLY A 281 -22.78 14.60 -4.68
C GLY A 281 -23.80 13.90 -3.81
N ILE A 282 -23.92 12.58 -3.93
CA ILE A 282 -24.83 11.77 -3.11
C ILE A 282 -24.41 11.81 -1.63
N ILE A 283 -23.14 11.62 -1.31
CA ILE A 283 -22.66 11.64 0.07
C ILE A 283 -22.84 13.01 0.72
N VAL A 284 -22.50 14.09 0.00
CA VAL A 284 -22.66 15.46 0.53
C VAL A 284 -24.15 15.78 0.72
N PHE A 285 -24.99 15.47 -0.24
CA PHE A 285 -26.42 15.71 -0.18
C PHE A 285 -27.08 14.97 1.00
N LEU A 286 -26.79 13.68 1.14
CA LEU A 286 -27.28 12.87 2.25
C LEU A 286 -26.68 13.31 3.59
N GLY A 287 -25.39 13.65 3.61
CA GLY A 287 -24.73 14.13 4.82
C GLY A 287 -25.33 15.43 5.36
N ILE A 288 -25.79 16.33 4.46
CA ILE A 288 -26.45 17.58 4.86
C ILE A 288 -27.88 17.30 5.36
N ILE A 289 -28.66 16.50 4.62
CA ILE A 289 -30.06 16.20 4.99
C ILE A 289 -30.13 15.38 6.28
N LEU A 290 -29.25 14.42 6.45
CA LEU A 290 -29.28 13.51 7.57
C LEU A 290 -28.49 14.04 8.79
N ARG A 291 -27.89 15.23 8.71
CA ARG A 291 -27.13 15.83 9.81
C ARG A 291 -27.98 15.97 11.08
N ASP A 292 -29.20 16.42 10.94
CA ASP A 292 -30.12 16.64 12.05
C ASP A 292 -30.68 15.31 12.60
N TRP A 293 -30.94 14.33 11.73
CA TRP A 293 -31.46 13.01 12.10
C TRP A 293 -30.46 12.11 12.83
N THR A 294 -29.18 12.29 12.59
CA THR A 294 -28.16 11.37 13.14
C THR A 294 -27.68 11.72 14.52
N GLN A 295 -27.92 12.93 14.98
CA GLN A 295 -27.70 13.28 16.38
C GLN A 295 -28.79 12.66 17.29
N GLU A 296 -29.99 12.41 16.75
CA GLU A 296 -31.10 11.82 17.49
C GLU A 296 -31.17 10.30 17.42
N LEU A 297 -30.62 9.66 16.38
CA LEU A 297 -30.68 8.21 16.19
C LEU A 297 -30.13 7.38 17.36
N PRO A 298 -28.95 7.66 17.94
CA PRO A 298 -28.45 6.92 19.09
C PRO A 298 -29.36 7.05 20.29
N VAL A 299 -29.98 8.21 20.49
CA VAL A 299 -30.91 8.47 21.62
C VAL A 299 -32.22 7.71 21.42
N ILE A 300 -32.80 7.75 20.21
CA ILE A 300 -34.08 7.07 19.90
C ILE A 300 -33.92 5.55 20.01
N ILE A 301 -32.79 4.99 19.60
CA ILE A 301 -32.55 3.54 19.70
C ILE A 301 -32.29 3.14 21.14
N ALA A 302 -31.57 3.98 21.93
CA ALA A 302 -31.36 3.77 23.35
C ALA A 302 -32.70 3.75 24.11
N ASP A 303 -33.60 4.71 23.83
CA ASP A 303 -34.95 4.77 24.45
C ASP A 303 -35.82 3.56 24.05
N ARG A 304 -35.76 3.10 22.80
CA ARG A 304 -36.48 1.90 22.41
C ARG A 304 -35.95 0.63 23.06
N PHE A 305 -34.64 0.55 23.26
CA PHE A 305 -34.02 -0.62 23.90
C PHE A 305 -34.32 -0.66 25.40
N MET A 306 -34.31 0.51 26.08
CA MET A 306 -34.70 0.63 27.47
C MET A 306 -36.18 0.28 27.69
N ASN A 307 -37.07 0.71 26.77
CA ASN A 307 -38.49 0.36 26.78
C ASN A 307 -38.79 -1.10 26.44
N MET A 308 -37.85 -1.85 25.90
CA MET A 308 -37.99 -3.30 25.61
C MET A 308 -37.49 -4.17 26.78
N LEU A 309 -36.70 -3.60 27.70
CA LEU A 309 -36.14 -4.27 28.87
C LEU A 309 -37.00 -4.06 30.13
N HIS A 310 -38.00 -3.16 30.11
CA HIS A 310 -39.07 -2.98 31.09
C HIS A 310 -40.37 -3.63 30.57
#